data_814fd1785d4457bba5543c85460f59b5
#
_entry.id   814fd1785d4457bba5543c85460f59b5
#
_cell.length_a   1.000
_cell.length_b   1.000
_cell.length_c   1.000
_cell.angle_alpha   90.00
_cell.angle_beta   90.00
_cell.angle_gamma   90.00
#
_symmetry.space_group_name_H-M   'P 1'
#
loop_
_entity.id
_entity.type
_entity.pdbx_description
1 polymer ?
#
loop_
_entity_poly.entity_id
_entity_poly.type
_entity_poly.pdbx_seq_one_letter_code
_entity_poly.pdbx_strand_id
1 'polypeptide(L)'
;NEHRSLNDFDDEDDEPDLDPTTYSDQKWLAGYDATSQASNRDGTQDPDDGQSHGTHVAGIALGTGDSSRIHTGVAPGAFLVDVKVLTDSGGTNSQNSQSGIQWMIENRDTEWPGTNDAKGIQIGQMSFGSISSPFGDDSTGDNGTSTEARLINNATENGIICVIAIGNDGRHRVASPSSADGAITVAAADDRDSINRTDDVKASYSNWGPRDDDGDDDEWDELKPDVISYGSGIMSATA
;
A
#
# COMPACT_ATOMS: atom_id res chain seq x y z
N ASN A 1 -3.38 7.09 -11.63
CA ASN A 1 -4.66 7.76 -11.33
C ASN A 1 -5.55 7.96 -12.53
N GLU A 2 -4.97 8.02 -13.73
CA GLU A 2 -5.74 8.20 -14.97
C GLU A 2 -6.44 6.92 -15.45
N HIS A 3 -6.25 5.80 -14.75
CA HIS A 3 -6.95 4.58 -15.09
C HIS A 3 -8.42 4.70 -14.65
N ARG A 4 -9.33 4.55 -15.60
CA ARG A 4 -10.79 4.71 -15.41
C ARG A 4 -11.35 4.00 -14.17
N SER A 5 -10.87 2.81 -13.85
CA SER A 5 -11.33 2.06 -12.66
C SER A 5 -10.84 2.61 -11.32
N LEU A 6 -10.02 3.66 -11.33
CA LEU A 6 -9.47 4.32 -10.14
C LEU A 6 -9.88 5.79 -10.02
N ASN A 7 -10.56 6.31 -11.02
CA ASN A 7 -10.83 7.73 -11.16
C ASN A 7 -12.24 8.12 -10.68
N ASP A 8 -13.24 7.36 -11.05
CA ASP A 8 -14.63 7.57 -10.66
C ASP A 8 -15.33 6.28 -10.23
N PHE A 9 -16.59 6.39 -9.80
CA PHE A 9 -17.36 5.25 -9.32
C PHE A 9 -18.30 4.65 -10.37
N ASP A 10 -18.65 5.36 -11.42
CA ASP A 10 -19.65 4.91 -12.38
C ASP A 10 -19.09 4.42 -13.71
N ASP A 11 -17.92 4.89 -14.14
CA ASP A 11 -17.22 4.47 -15.35
C ASP A 11 -18.11 4.64 -16.63
N GLU A 12 -18.99 5.66 -16.64
CA GLU A 12 -19.96 5.86 -17.73
C GLU A 12 -19.33 6.37 -19.02
N ASP A 13 -18.28 7.18 -18.94
CA ASP A 13 -17.72 7.84 -20.12
C ASP A 13 -16.30 7.39 -20.51
N ASP A 14 -15.65 6.52 -19.76
CA ASP A 14 -14.28 6.02 -20.00
C ASP A 14 -13.20 7.14 -20.07
N GLU A 15 -13.55 8.37 -19.74
CA GLU A 15 -12.58 9.46 -19.70
C GLU A 15 -12.08 9.65 -18.27
N PRO A 16 -10.78 9.87 -18.08
CA PRO A 16 -10.24 10.22 -16.77
C PRO A 16 -10.81 11.58 -16.35
N ASP A 17 -11.79 11.55 -15.46
CA ASP A 17 -12.49 12.77 -15.07
C ASP A 17 -11.69 13.55 -14.03
N LEU A 18 -10.74 14.31 -14.50
CA LEU A 18 -10.20 15.45 -13.76
C LEU A 18 -11.14 16.67 -13.84
N ASP A 19 -12.39 16.45 -14.30
CA ASP A 19 -13.36 17.53 -14.45
C ASP A 19 -13.84 18.00 -13.07
N PRO A 20 -13.53 19.22 -12.66
CA PRO A 20 -13.99 19.75 -11.38
C PRO A 20 -15.49 19.95 -11.28
N THR A 21 -16.26 19.58 -12.29
CA THR A 21 -17.74 19.72 -12.30
C THR A 21 -18.49 18.47 -11.88
N THR A 22 -17.83 17.30 -11.81
CA THR A 22 -18.44 16.01 -11.50
C THR A 22 -17.90 15.35 -10.22
N TYR A 23 -17.51 16.12 -9.23
CA TYR A 23 -17.00 15.64 -7.94
C TYR A 23 -17.91 14.68 -7.16
N SER A 24 -19.13 14.45 -7.60
CA SER A 24 -20.08 13.60 -6.88
C SER A 24 -19.76 12.11 -7.00
N ASP A 25 -19.02 11.72 -8.02
CA ASP A 25 -18.64 10.35 -8.36
C ASP A 25 -17.13 10.11 -8.36
N GLN A 26 -16.34 11.17 -8.23
CA GLN A 26 -14.88 11.11 -8.18
C GLN A 26 -14.39 10.19 -7.07
N LYS A 27 -13.60 9.18 -7.46
CA LYS A 27 -13.00 8.21 -6.56
C LYS A 27 -11.66 8.68 -5.99
N TRP A 28 -10.85 9.33 -6.80
CA TRP A 28 -9.60 9.95 -6.38
C TRP A 28 -9.86 11.25 -5.62
N LEU A 29 -9.28 11.40 -4.43
CA LEU A 29 -9.51 12.56 -3.55
C LEU A 29 -8.33 13.51 -3.49
N ALA A 30 -7.14 12.96 -3.43
CA ALA A 30 -5.92 13.72 -3.17
C ALA A 30 -4.68 12.92 -3.52
N GLY A 31 -3.57 13.60 -3.74
CA GLY A 31 -2.29 12.97 -3.96
C GLY A 31 -1.09 13.76 -3.43
N TYR A 32 0.01 13.05 -3.24
CA TYR A 32 1.29 13.59 -2.82
C TYR A 32 2.45 12.84 -3.46
N ASP A 33 3.33 13.55 -4.16
CA ASP A 33 4.57 12.99 -4.71
C ASP A 33 5.75 13.23 -3.78
N ALA A 34 6.10 12.23 -2.97
CA ALA A 34 7.25 12.27 -2.08
C ALA A 34 8.60 12.13 -2.82
N THR A 35 8.59 11.77 -4.10
CA THR A 35 9.83 11.62 -4.89
C THR A 35 10.33 12.93 -5.45
N SER A 36 9.46 13.95 -5.53
CA SER A 36 9.78 15.27 -6.01
C SER A 36 10.17 16.23 -4.88
N GLN A 37 11.33 16.85 -4.98
CA GLN A 37 11.76 17.88 -4.01
C GLN A 37 10.93 19.18 -4.07
N ALA A 38 10.18 19.38 -5.14
CA ALA A 38 9.28 20.52 -5.32
C ALA A 38 7.84 20.20 -4.93
N SER A 39 7.61 19.08 -4.24
CA SER A 39 6.30 18.60 -3.87
C SER A 39 5.54 19.59 -2.99
N ASN A 40 4.31 19.84 -3.38
CA ASN A 40 3.32 20.52 -2.57
C ASN A 40 2.64 19.48 -1.64
N ARG A 41 2.53 19.79 -0.36
CA ARG A 41 1.98 18.87 0.65
C ARG A 41 0.48 19.07 0.92
N ASP A 42 -0.20 19.88 0.11
CA ASP A 42 -1.62 20.20 0.30
C ASP A 42 -2.62 19.16 -0.25
N GLY A 43 -2.12 18.09 -0.85
CA GLY A 43 -2.95 17.03 -1.40
C GLY A 43 -3.46 17.27 -2.83
N THR A 44 -3.07 18.39 -3.45
CA THR A 44 -3.51 18.74 -4.80
C THR A 44 -2.65 18.16 -5.93
N GLN A 45 -1.63 17.37 -5.59
CA GLN A 45 -0.81 16.74 -6.59
C GLN A 45 -1.51 15.50 -7.15
N ASP A 46 -1.35 15.29 -8.43
CA ASP A 46 -1.73 14.06 -9.14
C ASP A 46 -0.43 13.36 -9.59
N PRO A 47 0.10 12.44 -8.78
CA PRO A 47 1.36 11.78 -9.11
C PRO A 47 1.19 10.76 -10.23
N ASP A 48 1.93 10.93 -11.32
CA ASP A 48 1.97 9.94 -12.41
C ASP A 48 2.59 8.62 -11.95
N ASP A 49 2.03 7.50 -12.38
CA ASP A 49 2.63 6.18 -12.20
C ASP A 49 3.41 5.75 -13.44
N GLY A 50 4.67 6.13 -13.52
CA GLY A 50 5.55 5.77 -14.64
C GLY A 50 5.98 4.30 -14.70
N GLN A 51 5.51 3.46 -13.73
CA GLN A 51 5.96 2.05 -13.62
C GLN A 51 4.80 1.03 -13.54
N SER A 52 3.57 1.47 -13.45
CA SER A 52 2.33 0.67 -13.34
C SER A 52 2.17 -0.15 -12.04
N HIS A 53 3.14 -0.21 -11.14
CA HIS A 53 3.03 -1.01 -9.92
C HIS A 53 1.97 -0.45 -8.97
N GLY A 54 1.96 0.87 -8.72
CA GLY A 54 0.99 1.53 -7.85
C GLY A 54 -0.44 1.39 -8.38
N THR A 55 -0.62 1.61 -9.68
CA THR A 55 -1.90 1.44 -10.38
C THR A 55 -2.43 0.01 -10.26
N HIS A 56 -1.55 -0.99 -10.44
CA HIS A 56 -1.91 -2.40 -10.30
C HIS A 56 -2.37 -2.72 -8.87
N VAL A 57 -1.63 -2.27 -7.87
CA VAL A 57 -1.96 -2.47 -6.44
C VAL A 57 -3.29 -1.79 -6.08
N ALA A 58 -3.48 -0.54 -6.52
CA ALA A 58 -4.72 0.19 -6.29
C ALA A 58 -5.93 -0.51 -6.94
N GLY A 59 -5.77 -1.01 -8.17
CA GLY A 59 -6.82 -1.78 -8.86
C GLY A 59 -7.26 -3.02 -8.10
N ILE A 60 -6.31 -3.79 -7.50
CA ILE A 60 -6.64 -4.94 -6.64
C ILE A 60 -7.41 -4.49 -5.40
N ALA A 61 -6.99 -3.40 -4.78
CA ALA A 61 -7.58 -2.95 -3.53
C ALA A 61 -9.00 -2.38 -3.74
N LEU A 62 -9.17 -1.50 -4.72
CA LEU A 62 -10.37 -0.65 -4.79
C LEU A 62 -10.86 -0.32 -6.21
N GLY A 63 -10.30 -0.94 -7.25
CA GLY A 63 -10.75 -0.69 -8.62
C GLY A 63 -12.23 -1.00 -8.84
N THR A 64 -12.92 -0.16 -9.60
CA THR A 64 -14.35 -0.35 -9.95
C THR A 64 -14.56 -1.43 -11.00
N GLY A 65 -13.48 -1.86 -11.66
CA GLY A 65 -13.50 -2.83 -12.74
C GLY A 65 -13.61 -2.15 -14.10
N ASP A 66 -13.97 -2.94 -15.10
CA ASP A 66 -14.33 -2.44 -16.43
C ASP A 66 -15.85 -2.19 -16.52
N SER A 67 -16.34 -1.73 -17.68
CA SER A 67 -17.77 -1.51 -17.94
C SER A 67 -18.65 -2.76 -17.72
N SER A 68 -18.03 -3.94 -17.70
CA SER A 68 -18.70 -5.21 -17.36
C SER A 68 -18.54 -5.58 -15.90
N ARG A 69 -17.89 -4.73 -15.10
CA ARG A 69 -17.51 -4.96 -13.69
C ARG A 69 -16.70 -6.24 -13.48
N ILE A 70 -15.92 -6.63 -14.48
CA ILE A 70 -14.93 -7.70 -14.40
C ILE A 70 -13.64 -7.10 -13.81
N HIS A 71 -12.93 -7.89 -13.02
CA HIS A 71 -11.71 -7.45 -12.31
C HIS A 71 -11.93 -6.29 -11.32
N THR A 72 -13.07 -6.28 -10.68
CA THR A 72 -13.38 -5.35 -9.59
C THR A 72 -12.46 -5.62 -8.39
N GLY A 73 -11.94 -4.58 -7.78
CA GLY A 73 -11.16 -4.66 -6.55
C GLY A 73 -11.99 -5.12 -5.35
N VAL A 74 -11.30 -5.37 -4.23
CA VAL A 74 -11.94 -5.89 -3.00
C VAL A 74 -12.90 -4.87 -2.38
N ALA A 75 -12.58 -3.58 -2.48
CA ALA A 75 -13.34 -2.47 -1.91
C ALA A 75 -13.65 -1.39 -2.96
N PRO A 76 -14.47 -1.69 -3.99
CA PRO A 76 -14.70 -0.75 -5.10
C PRO A 76 -15.40 0.54 -4.68
N GLY A 77 -16.08 0.55 -3.54
CA GLY A 77 -16.68 1.75 -2.96
C GLY A 77 -15.75 2.60 -2.09
N ALA A 78 -14.46 2.26 -1.99
CA ALA A 78 -13.50 3.06 -1.25
C ALA A 78 -12.96 4.21 -2.09
N PHE A 79 -12.68 5.33 -1.44
CA PHE A 79 -11.96 6.46 -2.05
C PHE A 79 -10.45 6.19 -2.13
N LEU A 80 -9.80 6.84 -3.08
CA LEU A 80 -8.35 6.76 -3.32
C LEU A 80 -7.65 8.06 -2.90
N VAL A 81 -6.63 7.91 -2.08
CA VAL A 81 -5.60 8.94 -1.85
C VAL A 81 -4.26 8.36 -2.31
N ASP A 82 -3.63 9.00 -3.28
CA ASP A 82 -2.41 8.51 -3.90
C ASP A 82 -1.15 9.15 -3.28
N VAL A 83 -0.25 8.30 -2.78
CA VAL A 83 1.03 8.75 -2.20
C VAL A 83 2.18 8.08 -2.92
N LYS A 84 2.79 8.79 -3.88
CA LYS A 84 3.93 8.28 -4.64
C LYS A 84 5.22 8.35 -3.82
N VAL A 85 5.72 7.19 -3.42
CA VAL A 85 7.01 7.05 -2.72
C VAL A 85 8.07 6.35 -3.57
N LEU A 86 7.68 5.71 -4.67
CA LEU A 86 8.56 5.06 -5.65
C LEU A 86 8.74 5.95 -6.88
N THR A 87 9.96 6.01 -7.37
CA THR A 87 10.25 6.71 -8.64
C THR A 87 9.73 5.91 -9.84
N ASP A 88 9.69 6.53 -11.03
CA ASP A 88 9.27 5.87 -12.27
C ASP A 88 10.15 4.68 -12.67
N SER A 89 11.33 4.54 -12.07
CA SER A 89 12.18 3.35 -12.21
C SER A 89 11.86 2.24 -11.19
N GLY A 90 10.87 2.41 -10.34
CA GLY A 90 10.47 1.45 -9.31
C GLY A 90 11.36 1.45 -8.05
N GLY A 91 12.31 2.38 -7.96
CA GLY A 91 13.17 2.54 -6.79
C GLY A 91 12.62 3.52 -5.78
N THR A 92 12.99 3.35 -4.52
CA THR A 92 12.76 4.35 -3.47
C THR A 92 14.02 4.53 -2.63
N ASN A 93 14.00 5.58 -1.80
CA ASN A 93 14.95 5.75 -0.69
C ASN A 93 14.13 5.95 0.60
N SER A 94 14.78 5.76 1.74
CA SER A 94 14.12 5.88 3.04
C SER A 94 13.50 7.28 3.28
N GLN A 95 14.03 8.31 2.67
CA GLN A 95 13.48 9.65 2.81
C GLN A 95 12.12 9.79 2.11
N ASN A 96 11.95 9.20 0.93
CA ASN A 96 10.68 9.24 0.20
C ASN A 96 9.61 8.44 0.95
N SER A 97 9.92 7.22 1.40
CA SER A 97 9.00 6.39 2.17
C SER A 97 8.59 7.06 3.48
N GLN A 98 9.55 7.59 4.24
CA GLN A 98 9.29 8.33 5.48
C GLN A 98 8.43 9.56 5.24
N SER A 99 8.71 10.33 4.17
CA SER A 99 7.93 11.52 3.82
C SER A 99 6.48 11.18 3.45
N GLY A 100 6.27 10.09 2.72
CA GLY A 100 4.93 9.60 2.36
C GLY A 100 4.14 9.12 3.58
N ILE A 101 4.75 8.32 4.46
CA ILE A 101 4.12 7.84 5.69
C ILE A 101 3.80 9.02 6.63
N GLN A 102 4.72 9.95 6.77
CA GLN A 102 4.50 11.14 7.60
C GLN A 102 3.35 12.00 7.05
N TRP A 103 3.28 12.19 5.72
CA TRP A 103 2.19 12.92 5.09
C TRP A 103 0.83 12.22 5.30
N MET A 104 0.79 10.90 5.21
CA MET A 104 -0.40 10.11 5.51
C MET A 104 -0.90 10.35 6.94
N ILE A 105 0.00 10.38 7.93
CA ILE A 105 -0.33 10.66 9.34
C ILE A 105 -0.87 12.08 9.51
N GLU A 106 -0.23 13.05 8.89
CA GLU A 106 -0.64 14.47 8.95
C GLU A 106 -2.04 14.71 8.37
N ASN A 107 -2.46 13.87 7.40
CA ASN A 107 -3.73 13.98 6.71
C ASN A 107 -4.80 12.99 7.17
N ARG A 108 -4.61 12.31 8.29
CA ARG A 108 -5.56 11.30 8.78
C ARG A 108 -6.96 11.85 9.07
N ASP A 109 -7.10 13.14 9.36
CA ASP A 109 -8.38 13.80 9.67
C ASP A 109 -8.72 14.92 8.67
N THR A 110 -7.98 15.06 7.56
CA THR A 110 -8.17 16.11 6.56
C THR A 110 -9.54 15.98 5.89
N GLU A 111 -10.27 17.07 5.76
CA GLU A 111 -11.49 17.13 4.95
C GLU A 111 -11.09 17.40 3.49
N TRP A 112 -11.33 16.42 2.61
CA TRP A 112 -10.98 16.54 1.21
C TRP A 112 -12.01 17.39 0.44
N PRO A 113 -11.57 18.34 -0.42
CA PRO A 113 -12.49 19.21 -1.15
C PRO A 113 -13.40 18.41 -2.11
N GLY A 114 -14.63 18.86 -2.24
CA GLY A 114 -15.56 18.40 -3.30
C GLY A 114 -16.28 17.10 -3.03
N THR A 115 -16.00 16.39 -1.96
CA THR A 115 -16.59 15.07 -1.74
C THR A 115 -17.54 14.99 -0.56
N ASN A 116 -18.46 14.20 -0.69
CA ASN A 116 -19.52 13.60 0.07
C ASN A 116 -19.07 13.01 1.40
N ASP A 117 -18.58 13.75 2.35
CA ASP A 117 -18.21 13.30 3.69
C ASP A 117 -16.93 12.42 3.77
N ALA A 118 -16.13 12.29 2.70
CA ALA A 118 -14.85 11.61 2.79
C ALA A 118 -13.87 12.43 3.64
N LYS A 119 -13.40 11.82 4.72
CA LYS A 119 -12.50 12.45 5.68
C LYS A 119 -11.29 11.60 5.93
N GLY A 120 -10.16 12.24 5.85
CA GLY A 120 -8.88 11.71 6.27
C GLY A 120 -8.43 10.45 5.53
N ILE A 121 -7.49 9.75 6.16
CA ILE A 121 -6.93 8.50 5.68
C ILE A 121 -7.12 7.44 6.77
N GLN A 122 -7.91 6.41 6.50
CA GLN A 122 -8.20 5.33 7.45
C GLN A 122 -7.32 4.11 7.24
N ILE A 123 -6.89 3.87 5.99
CA ILE A 123 -6.10 2.69 5.61
C ILE A 123 -4.89 3.15 4.81
N GLY A 124 -3.69 2.74 5.23
CA GLY A 124 -2.46 2.87 4.49
C GLY A 124 -2.05 1.51 3.92
N GLN A 125 -2.15 1.34 2.59
CA GLN A 125 -1.70 0.14 1.90
C GLN A 125 -0.31 0.38 1.30
N MET A 126 0.66 -0.51 1.59
CA MET A 126 2.06 -0.33 1.20
C MET A 126 2.64 -1.63 0.63
N SER A 127 2.87 -1.63 -0.69
CA SER A 127 3.52 -2.74 -1.40
C SER A 127 4.98 -2.40 -1.75
N PHE A 128 5.70 -1.92 -0.77
CA PHE A 128 7.14 -1.63 -0.86
C PHE A 128 7.84 -1.95 0.45
N GLY A 129 9.16 -2.04 0.42
CA GLY A 129 9.95 -2.21 1.62
C GLY A 129 11.46 -2.20 1.33
N SER A 130 12.24 -2.02 2.37
CA SER A 130 13.70 -2.09 2.33
C SER A 130 14.20 -3.24 3.20
N ILE A 131 15.17 -3.96 2.69
CA ILE A 131 15.84 -5.06 3.37
C ILE A 131 17.14 -4.64 4.05
N SER A 132 17.61 -3.43 3.82
CA SER A 132 18.81 -2.87 4.44
C SER A 132 18.46 -2.10 5.71
N SER A 133 18.16 -2.82 6.79
CA SER A 133 18.06 -2.19 8.11
C SER A 133 19.43 -2.11 8.76
N PRO A 134 19.83 -0.94 9.28
CA PRO A 134 21.04 -0.85 10.13
C PRO A 134 20.82 -1.44 11.53
N PHE A 135 19.62 -1.89 11.87
CA PHE A 135 19.19 -2.33 13.18
C PHE A 135 18.83 -3.83 13.27
N GLY A 136 18.81 -4.54 12.16
CA GLY A 136 18.55 -5.98 12.10
C GLY A 136 19.72 -6.78 11.54
N ASP A 137 19.70 -8.10 11.71
CA ASP A 137 20.60 -9.00 11.04
C ASP A 137 20.22 -9.06 9.55
N ASP A 138 21.19 -8.96 8.65
CA ASP A 138 21.00 -9.12 7.20
C ASP A 138 20.32 -10.46 6.83
N SER A 139 20.32 -11.44 7.74
CA SER A 139 19.67 -12.73 7.54
C SER A 139 18.18 -12.72 7.86
N THR A 140 17.72 -11.91 8.83
CA THR A 140 16.33 -11.90 9.35
C THR A 140 15.58 -10.61 9.05
N GLY A 141 16.28 -9.55 8.68
CA GLY A 141 15.69 -8.29 8.22
C GLY A 141 15.69 -7.19 9.27
N ASP A 142 14.55 -6.57 9.45
CA ASP A 142 14.36 -5.46 10.38
C ASP A 142 13.70 -5.97 11.66
N ASN A 143 14.10 -5.42 12.80
CA ASN A 143 13.57 -5.77 14.13
C ASN A 143 12.46 -4.83 14.63
N GLY A 144 11.80 -4.07 13.77
CA GLY A 144 10.73 -3.16 14.17
C GLY A 144 11.19 -1.77 14.65
N THR A 145 12.50 -1.55 14.81
CA THR A 145 13.01 -0.28 15.38
C THR A 145 13.52 0.72 14.34
N SER A 146 13.41 0.42 13.04
CA SER A 146 13.73 1.39 11.98
C SER A 146 12.84 2.63 12.02
N THR A 147 13.26 3.70 11.38
CA THR A 147 12.47 4.93 11.33
C THR A 147 11.13 4.72 10.66
N GLU A 148 11.07 3.95 9.57
CA GLU A 148 9.85 3.60 8.87
C GLU A 148 8.91 2.77 9.75
N ALA A 149 9.43 1.75 10.45
CA ALA A 149 8.62 0.93 11.37
C ALA A 149 8.02 1.78 12.51
N ARG A 150 8.80 2.66 13.10
CA ARG A 150 8.30 3.61 14.12
C ARG A 150 7.26 4.58 13.60
N LEU A 151 7.37 5.03 12.34
CA LEU A 151 6.34 5.86 11.71
C LEU A 151 5.05 5.06 11.50
N ILE A 152 5.13 3.79 11.15
CA ILE A 152 3.96 2.91 11.05
C ILE A 152 3.30 2.71 12.41
N ASN A 153 4.07 2.46 13.47
CA ASN A 153 3.52 2.37 14.83
C ASN A 153 2.79 3.66 15.21
N ASN A 154 3.40 4.82 14.93
CA ASN A 154 2.75 6.12 15.13
C ASN A 154 1.47 6.28 14.29
N ALA A 155 1.46 5.85 13.03
CA ALA A 155 0.25 5.87 12.18
C ALA A 155 -0.87 5.02 12.81
N THR A 156 -0.54 3.83 13.27
CA THR A 156 -1.50 2.90 13.88
C THR A 156 -2.03 3.43 15.23
N GLU A 157 -1.18 3.98 16.06
CA GLU A 157 -1.58 4.66 17.31
C GLU A 157 -2.52 5.85 17.05
N ASN A 158 -2.38 6.49 15.88
CA ASN A 158 -3.27 7.55 15.41
C ASN A 158 -4.52 7.02 14.68
N GLY A 159 -4.77 5.72 14.65
CA GLY A 159 -5.99 5.10 14.13
C GLY A 159 -5.97 4.80 12.63
N ILE A 160 -4.81 4.82 11.97
CA ILE A 160 -4.66 4.38 10.57
C ILE A 160 -4.32 2.90 10.55
N ILE A 161 -5.09 2.09 9.83
CA ILE A 161 -4.78 0.67 9.64
C ILE A 161 -3.71 0.55 8.55
N CYS A 162 -2.51 0.08 8.92
CA CYS A 162 -1.39 -0.08 8.00
C CYS A 162 -1.26 -1.53 7.52
N VAL A 163 -1.45 -1.79 6.22
CA VAL A 163 -1.35 -3.11 5.59
C VAL A 163 -0.13 -3.14 4.67
N ILE A 164 0.82 -4.02 4.94
CA ILE A 164 2.17 -3.91 4.37
C ILE A 164 2.68 -5.28 3.89
N ALA A 165 3.26 -5.32 2.70
CA ALA A 165 3.87 -6.54 2.15
C ALA A 165 5.15 -6.92 2.90
N ILE A 166 5.32 -8.20 3.23
CA ILE A 166 6.48 -8.72 3.98
C ILE A 166 7.79 -8.69 3.19
N GLY A 167 7.71 -8.68 1.86
CA GLY A 167 8.86 -8.75 0.95
C GLY A 167 8.88 -10.00 0.07
N ASN A 168 9.71 -9.98 -0.99
CA ASN A 168 9.67 -10.92 -2.11
C ASN A 168 11.04 -11.58 -2.41
N ASP A 169 11.87 -11.83 -1.39
CA ASP A 169 13.20 -12.46 -1.57
C ASP A 169 13.18 -13.98 -1.44
N GLY A 170 12.03 -14.56 -1.05
CA GLY A 170 11.90 -15.99 -0.79
C GLY A 170 12.74 -16.46 0.41
N ARG A 171 12.88 -15.65 1.45
CA ARG A 171 13.78 -15.88 2.59
C ARG A 171 13.07 -15.66 3.92
N HIS A 172 13.68 -16.21 4.98
CA HIS A 172 13.36 -15.85 6.35
C HIS A 172 13.84 -14.42 6.61
N ARG A 173 12.94 -13.47 6.40
CA ARG A 173 13.26 -12.05 6.48
C ARG A 173 11.99 -11.21 6.50
N VAL A 174 11.90 -10.26 7.42
CA VAL A 174 10.83 -9.26 7.47
C VAL A 174 11.42 -7.90 7.10
N ALA A 175 10.89 -7.26 6.06
CA ALA A 175 11.40 -5.98 5.57
C ALA A 175 10.83 -4.81 6.39
N SER A 176 11.57 -3.69 6.48
CA SER A 176 10.98 -2.43 6.91
C SER A 176 10.14 -1.84 5.74
N PRO A 177 8.93 -1.28 5.99
CA PRO A 177 8.29 -1.03 7.27
C PRO A 177 7.36 -2.15 7.78
N SER A 178 7.28 -3.32 7.13
CA SER A 178 6.39 -4.41 7.53
C SER A 178 6.76 -5.08 8.86
N SER A 179 7.97 -4.81 9.36
CA SER A 179 8.45 -5.22 10.68
C SER A 179 7.79 -4.48 11.86
N ALA A 180 7.05 -3.40 11.60
CA ALA A 180 6.41 -2.61 12.65
C ALA A 180 5.37 -3.42 13.43
N ASP A 181 5.29 -3.21 14.74
CA ASP A 181 4.36 -3.91 15.66
C ASP A 181 2.91 -3.68 15.24
N GLY A 182 2.57 -2.43 14.93
CA GLY A 182 1.23 -2.02 14.48
C GLY A 182 0.88 -2.39 13.04
N ALA A 183 1.80 -2.93 12.24
CA ALA A 183 1.52 -3.30 10.86
C ALA A 183 0.73 -4.62 10.77
N ILE A 184 -0.25 -4.67 9.87
CA ILE A 184 -0.78 -5.93 9.34
C ILE A 184 0.13 -6.37 8.21
N THR A 185 1.04 -7.27 8.49
CA THR A 185 2.05 -7.76 7.54
C THR A 185 1.51 -8.93 6.73
N VAL A 186 1.59 -8.83 5.41
CA VAL A 186 0.97 -9.76 4.48
C VAL A 186 2.03 -10.53 3.68
N ALA A 187 1.98 -11.86 3.75
CA ALA A 187 2.73 -12.78 2.88
C ALA A 187 1.90 -13.22 1.67
N ALA A 188 2.56 -13.78 0.67
CA ALA A 188 1.92 -14.28 -0.54
C ALA A 188 1.76 -15.80 -0.55
N ALA A 189 0.55 -16.27 -0.92
CA ALA A 189 0.23 -17.64 -1.26
C ALA A 189 0.13 -17.82 -2.79
N ASP A 190 0.27 -19.06 -3.21
CA ASP A 190 0.08 -19.55 -4.58
C ASP A 190 -1.00 -20.64 -4.53
N ASP A 191 -2.13 -20.42 -5.20
CA ASP A 191 -3.24 -21.36 -5.31
C ASP A 191 -3.05 -22.40 -6.43
N ARG A 192 -1.94 -22.31 -7.17
CA ARG A 192 -1.59 -23.21 -8.27
C ARG A 192 -2.64 -23.29 -9.38
N ASP A 193 -3.39 -22.19 -9.58
CA ASP A 193 -4.54 -22.15 -10.49
C ASP A 193 -5.58 -23.26 -10.21
N SER A 194 -5.78 -23.62 -8.94
CA SER A 194 -6.64 -24.71 -8.51
C SER A 194 -7.72 -24.19 -7.55
N ILE A 195 -8.92 -24.77 -7.67
CA ILE A 195 -10.00 -24.54 -6.68
C ILE A 195 -9.83 -25.42 -5.43
N ASN A 196 -8.87 -26.33 -5.44
CA ASN A 196 -8.61 -27.24 -4.33
C ASN A 196 -7.65 -26.58 -3.34
N ARG A 197 -8.15 -26.01 -2.28
CA ARG A 197 -7.36 -25.32 -1.26
C ARG A 197 -6.37 -26.21 -0.48
N THR A 198 -6.37 -27.52 -0.71
CA THR A 198 -5.43 -28.42 -0.03
C THR A 198 -4.06 -28.49 -0.68
N ASP A 199 -3.91 -27.94 -1.88
CA ASP A 199 -2.64 -27.81 -2.60
C ASP A 199 -2.07 -26.39 -2.61
N ASP A 200 -2.76 -25.42 -1.94
CA ASP A 200 -2.25 -24.08 -1.71
C ASP A 200 -0.91 -24.11 -0.96
N VAL A 201 0.00 -23.28 -1.37
CA VAL A 201 1.33 -23.18 -0.75
C VAL A 201 1.71 -21.71 -0.53
N LYS A 202 2.67 -21.48 0.36
CA LYS A 202 3.35 -20.19 0.39
C LYS A 202 4.04 -19.97 -0.96
N ALA A 203 3.81 -18.83 -1.60
CA ALA A 203 4.50 -18.49 -2.83
C ALA A 203 6.03 -18.52 -2.63
N SER A 204 6.76 -19.07 -3.61
CA SER A 204 8.20 -19.33 -3.47
C SER A 204 9.02 -18.05 -3.25
N TYR A 205 8.54 -16.93 -3.79
CA TYR A 205 9.16 -15.62 -3.64
C TYR A 205 8.79 -14.91 -2.32
N SER A 206 7.69 -15.28 -1.66
CA SER A 206 7.27 -14.61 -0.43
C SER A 206 8.27 -14.81 0.69
N ASN A 207 8.61 -13.72 1.36
CA ASN A 207 9.34 -13.79 2.62
C ASN A 207 8.48 -14.40 3.72
N TRP A 208 9.09 -14.72 4.86
CA TRP A 208 8.44 -15.19 6.08
C TRP A 208 9.27 -14.78 7.30
N GLY A 209 8.64 -14.76 8.47
CA GLY A 209 9.26 -14.45 9.76
C GLY A 209 9.49 -15.66 10.65
N PRO A 210 9.68 -15.45 11.94
CA PRO A 210 9.46 -14.19 12.67
C PRO A 210 10.44 -13.09 12.27
N ARG A 211 10.17 -11.83 12.71
CA ARG A 211 11.17 -10.75 12.70
C ARG A 211 12.17 -10.94 13.84
N ASP A 212 13.23 -10.16 13.85
CA ASP A 212 14.14 -10.11 15.00
C ASP A 212 13.46 -9.44 16.20
N ASP A 213 13.79 -9.92 17.38
CA ASP A 213 13.42 -9.35 18.67
C ASP A 213 13.97 -7.91 18.80
N ASP A 214 13.16 -6.98 19.19
CA ASP A 214 13.54 -5.59 19.47
C ASP A 214 13.94 -5.33 20.94
N GLY A 215 13.79 -6.33 21.79
CA GLY A 215 14.25 -6.36 23.18
C GLY A 215 13.21 -5.90 24.19
N ASP A 216 11.92 -6.00 23.90
CA ASP A 216 10.85 -5.55 24.77
C ASP A 216 10.18 -6.63 25.64
N ASP A 217 10.57 -7.90 25.52
CA ASP A 217 10.11 -9.05 26.30
C ASP A 217 8.69 -9.56 25.98
N ASP A 218 8.04 -9.18 24.88
CA ASP A 218 6.67 -9.63 24.61
C ASP A 218 6.51 -10.78 23.59
N GLU A 219 7.42 -11.01 22.68
CA GLU A 219 7.49 -12.10 21.69
C GLU A 219 6.27 -12.23 20.73
N TRP A 220 5.24 -11.37 20.81
CA TRP A 220 4.04 -11.50 19.99
C TRP A 220 4.12 -10.73 18.69
N ASP A 221 4.75 -9.59 18.70
CA ASP A 221 4.92 -8.71 17.56
C ASP A 221 6.02 -9.19 16.59
N GLU A 222 6.93 -10.09 17.05
CA GLU A 222 7.85 -10.81 16.18
C GLU A 222 7.16 -11.81 15.26
N LEU A 223 5.92 -12.24 15.57
CA LEU A 223 5.18 -13.22 14.79
C LEU A 223 4.65 -12.62 13.49
N LYS A 224 5.55 -12.36 12.55
CA LYS A 224 5.23 -11.90 11.19
C LYS A 224 5.38 -13.04 10.16
N PRO A 225 4.56 -13.09 9.10
CA PRO A 225 3.43 -12.20 8.78
C PRO A 225 2.22 -12.45 9.67
N ASP A 226 1.35 -11.46 9.78
CA ASP A 226 0.06 -11.59 10.47
C ASP A 226 -0.93 -12.42 9.66
N VAL A 227 -0.89 -12.27 8.34
CA VAL A 227 -1.78 -12.96 7.40
C VAL A 227 -1.05 -13.38 6.12
N ILE A 228 -1.65 -14.31 5.41
CA ILE A 228 -1.23 -14.71 4.05
C ILE A 228 -2.42 -14.59 3.11
N SER A 229 -2.20 -14.08 1.89
CA SER A 229 -3.21 -13.96 0.85
C SER A 229 -2.66 -14.41 -0.49
N TYR A 230 -3.54 -14.76 -1.43
CA TYR A 230 -3.13 -15.11 -2.79
C TYR A 230 -2.44 -13.93 -3.46
N GLY A 231 -1.26 -14.17 -4.04
CA GLY A 231 -0.43 -13.13 -4.63
C GLY A 231 0.19 -13.53 -5.97
N SER A 232 -0.07 -14.75 -6.47
CA SER A 232 0.45 -15.24 -7.75
C SER A 232 -0.60 -15.13 -8.84
N GLY A 233 -0.21 -14.69 -10.05
CA GLY A 233 -1.09 -14.64 -11.22
C GLY A 233 -2.25 -13.64 -11.14
N ILE A 234 -2.16 -12.63 -10.30
CA ILE A 234 -3.22 -11.64 -10.10
C ILE A 234 -3.26 -10.64 -11.26
N MET A 235 -4.44 -10.46 -11.86
CA MET A 235 -4.69 -9.45 -12.89
C MET A 235 -5.28 -8.18 -12.28
N SER A 236 -4.86 -7.01 -12.78
CA SER A 236 -5.35 -5.72 -12.34
C SER A 236 -5.09 -4.62 -13.37
N ALA A 237 -5.45 -3.37 -13.02
CA ALA A 237 -5.21 -2.18 -13.79
C ALA A 237 -3.70 -1.93 -14.04
N THR A 238 -3.38 -1.27 -15.13
CA THR A 238 -2.01 -0.82 -15.47
C THR A 238 -2.06 0.64 -15.93
N ALA A 239 -1.03 1.42 -15.57
CA ALA A 239 -0.87 2.79 -16.03
C ALA A 239 -0.51 2.85 -17.53
#